data_eb9192296544ca5337821d254bc5b536
#
_entry.id   eb9192296544ca5337821d254bc5b536
#
_cell.length_a   1.000
_cell.length_b   1.000
_cell.length_c   1.000
_cell.angle_alpha   90.00
_cell.angle_beta   90.00
_cell.angle_gamma   90.00
#
_symmetry.space_group_name_H-M   'P 1'
#
loop_
_entity.id
_entity.type
_entity.pdbx_description
1 polymer ?
#
loop_
_entity_poly.entity_id
_entity_poly.type
_entity_poly.pdbx_seq_one_letter_code
_entity_poly.pdbx_strand_id
1 'polypeptide(L)'
;MRPLDTRLADALRSQLTLRAIFNGIPSPAIVEMCAFAGFDFVLIDNEHGSADLQTTEHMLRAARACGMPAAVRCLEHDLARTLDLGAGGVQVPMVNTAAHASRLVEQVKYPLPADASGVRGQRGSAFSTRAAGYGAFGGPEHTRASNAGVALIVMIETPEGIANAADIAAVDGVDAVFVGPNDLAHSMGHDNRWGDAPVQQAIERGLGAIAAAGKCAGILALTLDEEQRYAAWGARFFATVTTGLIMRAFKDAAQGGRAKLDY
;
A
#
# COMPACT_ATOMS: atom_id res chain seq x y z
N MET A 1 8.17 17.27 15.34
CA MET A 1 7.73 15.97 14.73
C MET A 1 8.34 15.90 13.32
N ARG A 2 9.07 14.83 12.99
CA ARG A 2 9.63 14.66 11.63
C ARG A 2 8.51 14.36 10.64
N PRO A 3 8.55 14.86 9.40
CA PRO A 3 7.52 14.58 8.39
C PRO A 3 7.45 13.11 7.96
N LEU A 4 8.61 12.43 7.90
CA LEU A 4 8.70 11.03 7.55
C LEU A 4 8.02 10.16 8.62
N ASP A 5 7.08 9.32 8.19
CA ASP A 5 6.39 8.33 9.04
C ASP A 5 6.88 6.92 8.71
N THR A 6 7.56 6.30 9.66
CA THR A 6 8.15 4.96 9.48
C THR A 6 7.27 3.83 10.02
N ARG A 7 6.16 4.16 10.69
CA ARG A 7 5.31 3.19 11.39
C ARG A 7 4.66 2.17 10.46
N LEU A 8 4.41 2.53 9.20
CA LEU A 8 3.82 1.60 8.24
C LEU A 8 4.76 0.43 7.96
N ALA A 9 6.06 0.70 7.73
CA ALA A 9 7.03 -0.35 7.48
C ALA A 9 7.15 -1.30 8.68
N ASP A 10 7.18 -0.75 9.91
CA ASP A 10 7.21 -1.55 11.13
C ASP A 10 5.95 -2.42 11.28
N ALA A 11 4.77 -1.86 10.98
CA ALA A 11 3.50 -2.59 11.02
C ALA A 11 3.48 -3.75 10.00
N LEU A 12 3.90 -3.50 8.75
CA LEU A 12 3.94 -4.52 7.71
C LEU A 12 4.95 -5.65 8.02
N ARG A 13 6.05 -5.33 8.70
CA ARG A 13 7.07 -6.32 9.13
C ARG A 13 6.65 -7.09 10.39
N SER A 14 5.67 -6.59 11.14
CA SER A 14 5.13 -7.26 12.32
C SER A 14 4.23 -8.45 11.93
N GLN A 15 3.75 -9.20 12.94
CA GLN A 15 2.76 -10.28 12.76
C GLN A 15 1.32 -9.82 12.98
N LEU A 16 1.08 -8.52 13.07
CA LEU A 16 -0.27 -7.96 13.27
C LEU A 16 -1.13 -8.14 12.02
N THR A 17 -2.42 -8.33 12.23
CA THR A 17 -3.42 -8.18 11.19
C THR A 17 -3.68 -6.70 10.97
N LEU A 18 -3.62 -6.25 9.72
CA LEU A 18 -3.77 -4.85 9.33
C LEU A 18 -4.99 -4.67 8.44
N ARG A 19 -5.82 -3.69 8.75
CA ARG A 19 -6.97 -3.27 7.96
C ARG A 19 -6.72 -1.91 7.35
N ALA A 20 -6.63 -1.88 6.03
CA ALA A 20 -6.38 -0.68 5.26
C ALA A 20 -7.60 -0.28 4.42
N ILE A 21 -7.55 0.93 3.92
CA ILE A 21 -8.57 1.44 3.01
C ILE A 21 -7.94 2.14 1.81
N PHE A 22 -8.31 1.69 0.60
CA PHE A 22 -8.00 2.42 -0.63
C PHE A 22 -8.89 3.66 -0.73
N ASN A 23 -8.28 4.81 -0.82
CA ASN A 23 -8.98 6.07 -1.00
C ASN A 23 -8.61 6.75 -2.33
N GLY A 24 -9.50 6.61 -3.33
CA GLY A 24 -9.39 7.31 -4.62
C GLY A 24 -10.14 8.65 -4.65
N ILE A 25 -10.79 9.05 -3.53
CA ILE A 25 -11.47 10.35 -3.44
C ILE A 25 -10.44 11.41 -3.02
N PRO A 26 -10.24 12.48 -3.82
CA PRO A 26 -9.22 13.50 -3.55
C PRO A 26 -9.65 14.46 -2.42
N SER A 27 -9.80 13.93 -1.20
CA SER A 27 -10.29 14.67 -0.05
C SER A 27 -9.51 14.36 1.23
N PRO A 28 -8.84 15.35 1.85
CA PRO A 28 -8.25 15.19 3.18
C PRO A 28 -9.27 14.78 4.25
N ALA A 29 -10.51 15.29 4.18
CA ALA A 29 -11.56 14.94 5.14
C ALA A 29 -11.93 13.45 5.11
N ILE A 30 -11.91 12.81 3.94
CA ILE A 30 -12.12 11.37 3.84
C ILE A 30 -10.99 10.61 4.54
N VAL A 31 -9.75 11.08 4.42
CA VAL A 31 -8.61 10.48 5.13
C VAL A 31 -8.78 10.58 6.64
N GLU A 32 -9.25 11.73 7.16
CA GLU A 32 -9.56 11.92 8.58
C GLU A 32 -10.68 10.98 9.03
N MET A 33 -11.75 10.84 8.24
CA MET A 33 -12.84 9.89 8.53
C MET A 33 -12.33 8.45 8.61
N CYS A 34 -11.43 8.04 7.70
CA CYS A 34 -10.82 6.72 7.74
C CYS A 34 -10.02 6.49 9.03
N ALA A 35 -9.26 7.50 9.49
CA ALA A 35 -8.51 7.44 10.73
C ALA A 35 -9.45 7.31 11.94
N PHE A 36 -10.49 8.12 12.01
CA PHE A 36 -11.46 8.08 13.10
C PHE A 36 -12.34 6.82 13.09
N ALA A 37 -12.52 6.20 11.93
CA ALA A 37 -13.18 4.90 11.80
C ALA A 37 -12.31 3.72 12.29
N GLY A 38 -11.01 3.94 12.55
CA GLY A 38 -10.13 2.94 13.15
C GLY A 38 -9.38 2.05 12.13
N PHE A 39 -9.23 2.50 10.88
CA PHE A 39 -8.32 1.82 9.95
C PHE A 39 -6.86 1.98 10.39
N ASP A 40 -6.05 0.94 10.21
CA ASP A 40 -4.64 0.93 10.59
C ASP A 40 -3.79 1.83 9.68
N PHE A 41 -4.15 1.93 8.40
CA PHE A 41 -3.53 2.87 7.45
C PHE A 41 -4.40 3.13 6.23
N VAL A 42 -4.12 4.23 5.53
CA VAL A 42 -4.75 4.59 4.26
C VAL A 42 -3.80 4.33 3.09
N LEU A 43 -4.34 3.78 2.01
CA LEU A 43 -3.74 3.74 0.68
C LEU A 43 -4.38 4.85 -0.17
N ILE A 44 -3.69 5.97 -0.32
CA ILE A 44 -4.10 7.04 -1.24
C ILE A 44 -3.86 6.53 -2.65
N ASP A 45 -4.91 6.51 -3.46
CA ASP A 45 -4.88 5.90 -4.77
C ASP A 45 -4.66 6.95 -5.87
N ASN A 46 -3.45 7.00 -6.39
CA ASN A 46 -3.09 7.86 -7.52
C ASN A 46 -2.98 7.09 -8.85
N GLU A 47 -3.28 5.79 -8.87
CA GLU A 47 -3.40 5.03 -10.11
C GLU A 47 -4.80 5.20 -10.72
N HIS A 48 -5.86 4.97 -9.92
CA HIS A 48 -7.25 5.05 -10.36
C HIS A 48 -8.02 6.21 -9.72
N GLY A 49 -7.41 6.93 -8.78
CA GLY A 49 -7.94 8.15 -8.19
C GLY A 49 -7.64 9.39 -9.03
N SER A 50 -8.37 10.47 -8.77
CA SER A 50 -8.22 11.74 -9.49
C SER A 50 -7.36 12.78 -8.76
N ALA A 51 -6.65 12.39 -7.69
CA ALA A 51 -5.81 13.33 -6.94
C ALA A 51 -4.55 13.69 -7.73
N ASP A 52 -4.26 14.97 -7.80
CA ASP A 52 -2.95 15.47 -8.19
C ASP A 52 -1.94 15.38 -7.01
N LEU A 53 -0.68 15.69 -7.27
CA LEU A 53 0.35 15.64 -6.24
C LEU A 53 0.11 16.63 -5.09
N GLN A 54 -0.47 17.80 -5.35
CA GLN A 54 -0.77 18.78 -4.31
C GLN A 54 -1.88 18.26 -3.39
N THR A 55 -2.95 17.72 -3.97
CA THR A 55 -4.04 17.09 -3.20
C THR A 55 -3.54 15.87 -2.42
N THR A 56 -2.69 15.05 -3.04
CA THR A 56 -2.02 13.92 -2.35
C THR A 56 -1.22 14.40 -1.15
N GLU A 57 -0.46 15.48 -1.29
CA GLU A 57 0.28 16.07 -0.16
C GLU A 57 -0.64 16.54 0.97
N HIS A 58 -1.80 17.13 0.64
CA HIS A 58 -2.80 17.51 1.65
C HIS A 58 -3.41 16.29 2.35
N MET A 59 -3.70 15.21 1.62
CA MET A 59 -4.16 13.95 2.21
C MET A 59 -3.11 13.31 3.12
N LEU A 60 -1.82 13.36 2.75
CA LEU A 60 -0.71 12.92 3.61
C LEU A 60 -0.57 13.77 4.88
N ARG A 61 -0.87 15.09 4.80
CA ARG A 61 -0.91 15.96 5.99
C ARG A 61 -2.07 15.58 6.92
N ALA A 62 -3.25 15.32 6.37
CA ALA A 62 -4.43 14.89 7.14
C ALA A 62 -4.16 13.56 7.86
N ALA A 63 -3.66 12.55 7.14
CA ALA A 63 -3.27 11.28 7.73
C ALA A 63 -2.26 11.48 8.89
N ARG A 64 -1.24 12.31 8.68
CA ARG A 64 -0.24 12.60 9.70
C ARG A 64 -0.82 13.34 10.91
N ALA A 65 -1.74 14.27 10.71
CA ALA A 65 -2.41 15.02 11.80
C ALA A 65 -3.27 14.09 12.68
N CYS A 66 -3.94 13.12 12.08
CA CYS A 66 -4.74 12.11 12.79
C CYS A 66 -3.90 10.92 13.32
N GLY A 67 -2.59 10.93 13.11
CA GLY A 67 -1.73 9.85 13.58
C GLY A 67 -1.84 8.55 12.76
N MET A 68 -2.50 8.55 11.60
CA MET A 68 -2.66 7.39 10.74
C MET A 68 -1.48 7.26 9.77
N PRO A 69 -0.82 6.11 9.67
CA PRO A 69 0.14 5.84 8.59
C PRO A 69 -0.52 5.92 7.21
N ALA A 70 0.25 6.34 6.20
CA ALA A 70 -0.26 6.44 4.84
C ALA A 70 0.75 5.94 3.82
N ALA A 71 0.27 5.12 2.89
CA ALA A 71 0.96 4.81 1.65
C ALA A 71 0.23 5.44 0.46
N VAL A 72 0.92 5.55 -0.65
CA VAL A 72 0.34 6.01 -1.92
C VAL A 72 0.51 4.91 -2.96
N ARG A 73 -0.61 4.48 -3.58
CA ARG A 73 -0.52 3.66 -4.78
C ARG A 73 -0.24 4.60 -5.96
N CYS A 74 0.87 4.38 -6.65
CA CYS A 74 1.28 5.19 -7.78
C CYS A 74 2.05 4.35 -8.80
N LEU A 75 2.11 4.85 -10.02
CA LEU A 75 2.92 4.27 -11.08
C LEU A 75 4.42 4.49 -10.80
N GLU A 76 5.27 3.65 -11.37
CA GLU A 76 6.72 3.64 -11.13
C GLU A 76 7.38 5.01 -11.38
N HIS A 77 6.93 5.75 -12.41
CA HIS A 77 7.51 7.07 -12.76
C HIS A 77 7.21 8.18 -11.74
N ASP A 78 6.23 7.99 -10.84
CA ASP A 78 5.88 8.96 -9.81
C ASP A 78 6.48 8.65 -8.43
N LEU A 79 7.24 7.55 -8.29
CA LEU A 79 7.78 7.10 -7.00
C LEU A 79 8.59 8.19 -6.29
N ALA A 80 9.56 8.79 -6.97
CA ALA A 80 10.44 9.80 -6.37
C ALA A 80 9.64 11.01 -5.87
N ARG A 81 8.71 11.51 -6.69
CA ARG A 81 7.85 12.67 -6.33
C ARG A 81 6.94 12.35 -5.16
N THR A 82 6.31 11.18 -5.18
CA THR A 82 5.43 10.70 -4.11
C THR A 82 6.17 10.57 -2.78
N LEU A 83 7.37 10.03 -2.81
CA LEU A 83 8.20 9.90 -1.61
C LEU A 83 8.67 11.27 -1.09
N ASP A 84 8.92 12.23 -1.97
CA ASP A 84 9.30 13.60 -1.59
C ASP A 84 8.14 14.39 -0.96
N LEU A 85 6.89 14.01 -1.24
CA LEU A 85 5.72 14.49 -0.50
C LEU A 85 5.64 13.93 0.93
N GLY A 86 6.47 12.96 1.29
CA GLY A 86 6.53 12.37 2.63
C GLY A 86 5.55 11.23 2.87
N ALA A 87 5.23 10.46 1.84
CA ALA A 87 4.53 9.19 1.99
C ALA A 87 5.32 8.24 2.90
N GLY A 88 4.66 7.57 3.83
CA GLY A 88 5.25 6.55 4.70
C GLY A 88 5.51 5.23 3.97
N GLY A 89 4.93 5.06 2.81
CA GLY A 89 5.15 3.94 1.90
C GLY A 89 4.58 4.21 0.52
N VAL A 90 4.93 3.35 -0.42
CA VAL A 90 4.37 3.33 -1.77
C VAL A 90 3.88 1.93 -2.11
N GLN A 91 2.82 1.85 -2.91
CA GLN A 91 2.36 0.62 -3.52
C GLN A 91 2.47 0.74 -5.03
N VAL A 92 3.16 -0.22 -5.67
CA VAL A 92 3.38 -0.22 -7.11
C VAL A 92 2.64 -1.40 -7.75
N PRO A 93 1.74 -1.12 -8.71
CA PRO A 93 0.96 -2.15 -9.38
C PRO A 93 1.77 -2.91 -10.43
N MET A 94 1.20 -3.99 -10.97
CA MET A 94 1.69 -4.75 -12.13
C MET A 94 3.11 -5.29 -12.00
N VAL A 95 3.52 -5.71 -10.80
CA VAL A 95 4.84 -6.31 -10.57
C VAL A 95 4.77 -7.80 -10.85
N ASN A 96 5.52 -8.27 -11.85
CA ASN A 96 5.45 -9.65 -12.32
C ASN A 96 6.71 -10.48 -12.04
N THR A 97 7.84 -9.82 -11.72
CA THR A 97 9.13 -10.53 -11.53
C THR A 97 9.92 -9.96 -10.35
N ALA A 98 10.78 -10.80 -9.75
CA ALA A 98 11.73 -10.37 -8.73
C ALA A 98 12.71 -9.30 -9.23
N ALA A 99 13.10 -9.36 -10.51
CA ALA A 99 13.95 -8.33 -11.12
C ALA A 99 13.24 -6.96 -11.18
N HIS A 100 11.93 -6.93 -11.45
CA HIS A 100 11.15 -5.70 -11.38
C HIS A 100 11.07 -5.18 -9.94
N ALA A 101 10.73 -6.05 -8.98
CA ALA A 101 10.70 -5.69 -7.56
C ALA A 101 12.05 -5.13 -7.07
N SER A 102 13.18 -5.73 -7.48
CA SER A 102 14.53 -5.23 -7.14
C SER A 102 14.79 -3.82 -7.69
N ARG A 103 14.40 -3.53 -8.92
CA ARG A 103 14.52 -2.16 -9.49
C ARG A 103 13.66 -1.16 -8.72
N LEU A 104 12.46 -1.53 -8.29
CA LEU A 104 11.62 -0.68 -7.45
C LEU A 104 12.26 -0.38 -6.09
N VAL A 105 12.89 -1.37 -5.48
CA VAL A 105 13.67 -1.16 -4.26
C VAL A 105 14.78 -0.13 -4.48
N GLU A 106 15.53 -0.23 -5.58
CA GLU A 106 16.57 0.74 -5.91
C GLU A 106 16.02 2.16 -6.10
N GLN A 107 14.84 2.31 -6.67
CA GLN A 107 14.19 3.62 -6.86
C GLN A 107 13.65 4.22 -5.57
N VAL A 108 13.20 3.39 -4.63
CA VAL A 108 12.63 3.83 -3.34
C VAL A 108 13.72 4.17 -2.32
N LYS A 109 14.85 3.48 -2.36
CA LYS A 109 15.93 3.62 -1.38
C LYS A 109 17.01 4.59 -1.87
N TYR A 110 17.57 5.37 -0.95
CA TYR A 110 18.73 6.22 -1.23
C TYR A 110 20.02 5.41 -1.34
N PRO A 111 21.01 5.89 -2.10
CA PRO A 111 22.36 5.37 -2.03
C PRO A 111 22.90 5.38 -0.60
N LEU A 112 23.63 4.34 -0.23
CA LEU A 112 24.35 4.27 1.04
C LEU A 112 25.86 4.31 0.81
N PRO A 113 26.66 4.79 1.77
CA PRO A 113 28.12 4.66 1.75
C PRO A 113 28.56 3.21 1.49
N ALA A 114 29.73 3.04 0.89
CA ALA A 114 30.21 1.70 0.49
C ALA A 114 30.39 0.73 1.67
N ASP A 115 30.68 1.26 2.85
CA ASP A 115 30.90 0.54 4.10
C ASP A 115 29.62 0.36 4.93
N ALA A 116 28.49 0.97 4.51
CA ALA A 116 27.23 0.82 5.20
C ALA A 116 26.56 -0.52 4.87
N SER A 117 25.98 -1.16 5.87
CA SER A 117 25.08 -2.30 5.71
C SER A 117 23.67 -1.85 5.33
N GLY A 118 22.93 -2.73 4.65
CA GLY A 118 21.53 -2.52 4.29
C GLY A 118 21.28 -2.46 2.80
N VAL A 119 20.00 -2.34 2.44
CA VAL A 119 19.54 -2.28 1.04
C VAL A 119 19.94 -0.94 0.44
N ARG A 120 20.68 -0.98 -0.65
CA ARG A 120 21.16 0.19 -1.38
C ARG A 120 20.18 0.58 -2.46
N GLY A 121 20.12 1.87 -2.76
CA GLY A 121 19.24 2.40 -3.78
C GLY A 121 19.89 3.43 -4.67
N GLN A 122 19.05 4.00 -5.53
CA GLN A 122 19.43 5.01 -6.53
C GLN A 122 18.51 6.24 -6.45
N ARG A 123 17.65 6.33 -5.41
CA ARG A 123 16.75 7.48 -5.23
C ARG A 123 17.53 8.78 -5.20
N GLY A 124 17.12 9.75 -6.00
CA GLY A 124 17.67 11.11 -5.98
C GLY A 124 17.41 11.80 -4.63
N SER A 125 18.40 12.57 -4.15
CA SER A 125 18.27 13.26 -2.87
C SER A 125 17.98 14.74 -3.06
N ALA A 126 16.84 15.19 -2.52
CA ALA A 126 16.48 16.62 -2.44
C ALA A 126 15.96 16.90 -1.03
N PHE A 127 16.79 17.47 -0.18
CA PHE A 127 16.41 17.72 1.22
C PHE A 127 15.55 18.97 1.41
N SER A 128 15.31 19.76 0.38
CA SER A 128 14.34 20.87 0.40
C SER A 128 12.88 20.43 0.30
N THR A 129 12.62 19.12 0.22
CA THR A 129 11.28 18.54 0.09
C THR A 129 10.57 18.40 1.45
N ARG A 130 9.25 18.19 1.41
CA ARG A 130 8.45 17.97 2.62
C ARG A 130 8.93 16.75 3.43
N ALA A 131 9.32 15.65 2.78
CA ALA A 131 9.82 14.45 3.46
C ALA A 131 11.00 14.75 4.41
N ALA A 132 11.88 15.69 4.02
CA ALA A 132 13.01 16.15 4.82
C ALA A 132 12.70 17.42 5.63
N GLY A 133 11.43 17.80 5.79
CA GLY A 133 11.02 18.99 6.52
C GLY A 133 11.58 20.28 5.95
N TYR A 134 11.64 20.36 4.62
CA TYR A 134 12.17 21.54 3.90
C TYR A 134 13.61 21.92 4.32
N GLY A 135 14.43 20.91 4.57
CA GLY A 135 15.82 21.05 4.98
C GLY A 135 16.08 20.93 6.49
N ALA A 136 15.03 20.98 7.32
CA ALA A 136 15.20 20.88 8.77
C ALA A 136 15.69 19.51 9.25
N PHE A 137 15.44 18.44 8.47
CA PHE A 137 15.76 17.05 8.83
C PHE A 137 16.55 16.33 7.72
N GLY A 138 17.24 17.06 6.85
CA GLY A 138 18.05 16.48 5.77
C GLY A 138 19.32 15.77 6.25
N GLY A 139 20.09 15.29 5.27
CA GLY A 139 21.40 14.69 5.50
C GLY A 139 21.38 13.18 5.80
N PRO A 140 22.53 12.62 6.27
CA PRO A 140 22.72 11.17 6.40
C PRO A 140 21.74 10.49 7.34
N GLU A 141 21.26 11.17 8.37
CA GLU A 141 20.26 10.63 9.28
C GLU A 141 18.90 10.44 8.60
N HIS A 142 18.47 11.43 7.79
CA HIS A 142 17.26 11.31 6.98
C HIS A 142 17.36 10.15 5.99
N THR A 143 18.50 10.04 5.30
CA THR A 143 18.75 8.96 4.33
C THR A 143 18.61 7.59 4.99
N ARG A 144 19.26 7.36 6.13
CA ARG A 144 19.17 6.10 6.87
C ARG A 144 17.75 5.83 7.36
N ALA A 145 17.10 6.83 7.97
CA ALA A 145 15.73 6.68 8.47
C ALA A 145 14.74 6.38 7.33
N SER A 146 14.90 7.04 6.17
CA SER A 146 14.07 6.79 5.00
C SER A 146 14.28 5.38 4.44
N ASN A 147 15.54 4.93 4.30
CA ASN A 147 15.82 3.58 3.80
C ASN A 147 15.29 2.49 4.74
N ALA A 148 15.34 2.71 6.04
CA ALA A 148 14.81 1.77 7.03
C ALA A 148 13.27 1.79 7.13
N GLY A 149 12.66 2.97 7.01
CA GLY A 149 11.28 3.18 7.44
C GLY A 149 10.26 3.48 6.35
N VAL A 150 10.68 3.76 5.10
CA VAL A 150 9.73 3.86 3.98
C VAL A 150 9.35 2.47 3.49
N ALA A 151 8.05 2.15 3.51
CA ALA A 151 7.54 0.86 3.08
C ALA A 151 7.45 0.77 1.54
N LEU A 152 7.87 -0.37 0.98
CA LEU A 152 7.56 -0.75 -0.39
C LEU A 152 6.59 -1.93 -0.39
N ILE A 153 5.40 -1.68 -0.93
CA ILE A 153 4.38 -2.69 -1.19
C ILE A 153 4.38 -2.91 -2.70
N VAL A 154 4.58 -4.13 -3.16
CA VAL A 154 4.44 -4.49 -4.57
C VAL A 154 3.12 -5.21 -4.80
N MET A 155 2.43 -4.91 -5.92
CA MET A 155 1.16 -5.56 -6.23
C MET A 155 1.35 -6.52 -7.40
N ILE A 156 0.93 -7.77 -7.18
CA ILE A 156 0.89 -8.84 -8.18
C ILE A 156 -0.57 -9.09 -8.58
N GLU A 157 -0.86 -9.07 -9.87
CA GLU A 157 -2.23 -9.09 -10.37
C GLU A 157 -2.35 -9.73 -11.75
N THR A 158 -1.39 -10.62 -12.06
CA THR A 158 -1.37 -11.42 -13.27
C THR A 158 -0.97 -12.86 -12.95
N PRO A 159 -1.28 -13.84 -13.81
CA PRO A 159 -0.80 -15.22 -13.66
C PRO A 159 0.72 -15.32 -13.50
N GLU A 160 1.49 -14.49 -14.21
CA GLU A 160 2.95 -14.42 -14.09
C GLU A 160 3.39 -13.93 -12.71
N GLY A 161 2.78 -12.83 -12.20
CA GLY A 161 3.05 -12.32 -10.86
C GLY A 161 2.73 -13.34 -9.77
N ILE A 162 1.62 -14.09 -9.91
CA ILE A 162 1.27 -15.18 -8.99
C ILE A 162 2.30 -16.32 -9.04
N ALA A 163 2.74 -16.70 -10.24
CA ALA A 163 3.76 -17.76 -10.39
C ALA A 163 5.10 -17.37 -9.73
N ASN A 164 5.46 -16.11 -9.77
CA ASN A 164 6.69 -15.55 -9.22
C ASN A 164 6.54 -14.99 -7.78
N ALA A 165 5.40 -15.21 -7.12
CA ALA A 165 5.06 -14.57 -5.84
C ALA A 165 6.13 -14.80 -4.75
N ALA A 166 6.68 -16.01 -4.67
CA ALA A 166 7.73 -16.36 -3.70
C ALA A 166 9.04 -15.58 -3.97
N ASP A 167 9.47 -15.53 -5.23
CA ASP A 167 10.69 -14.85 -5.64
C ASP A 167 10.58 -13.33 -5.47
N ILE A 168 9.42 -12.76 -5.79
CA ILE A 168 9.10 -11.35 -5.56
C ILE A 168 9.12 -11.02 -4.07
N ALA A 169 8.49 -11.86 -3.26
CA ALA A 169 8.46 -11.71 -1.81
C ALA A 169 9.86 -11.85 -1.18
N ALA A 170 10.74 -12.69 -1.73
CA ALA A 170 12.10 -12.87 -1.23
C ALA A 170 13.02 -11.66 -1.46
N VAL A 171 12.63 -10.68 -2.29
CA VAL A 171 13.46 -9.51 -2.57
C VAL A 171 13.65 -8.67 -1.30
N ASP A 172 14.90 -8.42 -0.95
CA ASP A 172 15.25 -7.52 0.16
C ASP A 172 14.80 -6.09 -0.13
N GLY A 173 14.09 -5.47 0.83
CA GLY A 173 13.55 -4.12 0.69
C GLY A 173 12.09 -4.08 0.25
N VAL A 174 11.49 -5.20 -0.15
CA VAL A 174 10.03 -5.37 -0.26
C VAL A 174 9.47 -5.64 1.15
N ASP A 175 8.48 -4.89 1.58
CA ASP A 175 7.86 -5.02 2.91
C ASP A 175 6.57 -5.86 2.89
N ALA A 176 5.81 -5.75 1.80
CA ALA A 176 4.59 -6.53 1.59
C ALA A 176 4.38 -6.82 0.11
N VAL A 177 3.68 -7.92 -0.18
CA VAL A 177 3.18 -8.23 -1.51
C VAL A 177 1.65 -8.28 -1.45
N PHE A 178 1.01 -7.48 -2.29
CA PHE A 178 -0.45 -7.37 -2.36
C PHE A 178 -0.98 -8.08 -3.59
N VAL A 179 -1.97 -8.94 -3.43
CA VAL A 179 -2.66 -9.58 -4.55
C VAL A 179 -3.82 -8.70 -4.99
N GLY A 180 -3.81 -8.21 -6.24
CA GLY A 180 -4.90 -7.47 -6.86
C GLY A 180 -5.92 -8.41 -7.51
N PRO A 181 -7.05 -8.76 -6.84
CA PRO A 181 -7.92 -9.84 -7.31
C PRO A 181 -8.70 -9.47 -8.57
N ASN A 182 -9.04 -8.18 -8.77
CA ASN A 182 -9.80 -7.74 -9.92
C ASN A 182 -8.99 -7.87 -11.21
N ASP A 183 -7.77 -7.29 -11.24
CA ASP A 183 -6.91 -7.33 -12.41
C ASP A 183 -6.37 -8.74 -12.66
N LEU A 184 -6.16 -9.54 -11.60
CA LEU A 184 -5.86 -10.96 -11.73
C LEU A 184 -6.99 -11.69 -12.44
N ALA A 185 -8.25 -11.47 -12.05
CA ALA A 185 -9.41 -12.09 -12.72
C ALA A 185 -9.49 -11.68 -14.19
N HIS A 186 -9.32 -10.39 -14.50
CA HIS A 186 -9.28 -9.90 -15.89
C HIS A 186 -8.15 -10.55 -16.70
N SER A 187 -6.94 -10.61 -16.16
CA SER A 187 -5.77 -11.19 -16.84
C SER A 187 -5.91 -12.71 -17.06
N MET A 188 -6.74 -13.37 -16.24
CA MET A 188 -7.10 -14.78 -16.41
C MET A 188 -8.32 -15.02 -17.33
N GLY A 189 -8.94 -13.96 -17.88
CA GLY A 189 -10.12 -14.05 -18.74
C GLY A 189 -11.44 -14.25 -17.99
N HIS A 190 -11.49 -13.91 -16.71
CA HIS A 190 -12.67 -14.02 -15.85
C HIS A 190 -13.39 -12.68 -15.61
N ASP A 191 -13.07 -11.62 -16.37
CA ASP A 191 -13.55 -10.26 -16.15
C ASP A 191 -13.30 -9.84 -14.69
N ASN A 192 -14.32 -9.29 -13.99
CA ASN A 192 -14.22 -8.91 -12.59
C ASN A 192 -14.72 -10.01 -11.61
N ARG A 193 -14.84 -11.24 -12.08
CA ARG A 193 -15.36 -12.37 -11.27
C ARG A 193 -14.23 -13.06 -10.49
N TRP A 194 -13.59 -12.34 -9.59
CA TRP A 194 -12.52 -12.95 -8.78
C TRP A 194 -12.99 -14.06 -7.82
N GLY A 195 -14.33 -14.20 -7.64
CA GLY A 195 -14.92 -15.33 -6.92
C GLY A 195 -14.90 -16.67 -7.69
N ASP A 196 -14.59 -16.66 -8.99
CA ASP A 196 -14.50 -17.88 -9.79
C ASP A 196 -13.40 -18.81 -9.27
N ALA A 197 -13.66 -20.12 -9.26
CA ALA A 197 -12.76 -21.10 -8.63
C ALA A 197 -11.31 -21.06 -9.16
N PRO A 198 -11.02 -20.92 -10.47
CA PRO A 198 -9.63 -20.80 -10.94
C PRO A 198 -8.90 -19.58 -10.39
N VAL A 199 -9.60 -18.43 -10.25
CA VAL A 199 -9.03 -17.19 -9.71
C VAL A 199 -8.77 -17.35 -8.22
N GLN A 200 -9.73 -17.92 -7.47
CA GLN A 200 -9.54 -18.18 -6.03
C GLN A 200 -8.38 -19.12 -5.76
N GLN A 201 -8.17 -20.15 -6.58
CA GLN A 201 -7.00 -21.03 -6.49
C GLN A 201 -5.67 -20.29 -6.78
N ALA A 202 -5.69 -19.35 -7.72
CA ALA A 202 -4.52 -18.51 -7.99
C ALA A 202 -4.21 -17.58 -6.81
N ILE A 203 -5.24 -16.96 -6.21
CA ILE A 203 -5.13 -16.13 -5.01
C ILE A 203 -4.56 -16.94 -3.84
N GLU A 204 -5.11 -18.13 -3.58
CA GLU A 204 -4.63 -19.04 -2.52
C GLU A 204 -3.14 -19.36 -2.67
N ARG A 205 -2.72 -19.77 -3.89
CA ARG A 205 -1.30 -20.03 -4.17
C ARG A 205 -0.42 -18.80 -3.94
N GLY A 206 -0.84 -17.62 -4.43
CA GLY A 206 -0.10 -16.38 -4.28
C GLY A 206 0.07 -15.98 -2.82
N LEU A 207 -1.02 -15.94 -2.05
CA LEU A 207 -0.98 -15.59 -0.62
C LEU A 207 -0.13 -16.57 0.18
N GLY A 208 -0.29 -17.89 -0.06
CA GLY A 208 0.50 -18.92 0.60
C GLY A 208 1.99 -18.81 0.30
N ALA A 209 2.36 -18.52 -0.96
CA ALA A 209 3.75 -18.34 -1.37
C ALA A 209 4.40 -17.10 -0.70
N ILE A 210 3.67 -15.98 -0.63
CA ILE A 210 4.13 -14.74 0.02
C ILE A 210 4.33 -14.98 1.53
N ALA A 211 3.36 -15.61 2.19
CA ALA A 211 3.42 -15.90 3.61
C ALA A 211 4.57 -16.88 3.95
N ALA A 212 4.75 -17.92 3.12
CA ALA A 212 5.87 -18.88 3.27
C ALA A 212 7.25 -18.22 3.12
N ALA A 213 7.36 -17.18 2.30
CA ALA A 213 8.57 -16.34 2.18
C ALA A 213 8.75 -15.37 3.36
N GLY A 214 7.86 -15.38 4.35
CA GLY A 214 7.94 -14.54 5.56
C GLY A 214 7.51 -13.08 5.37
N LYS A 215 6.90 -12.73 4.23
CA LYS A 215 6.46 -11.36 3.95
C LYS A 215 4.98 -11.15 4.30
N CYS A 216 4.61 -9.88 4.45
CA CYS A 216 3.21 -9.50 4.63
C CYS A 216 2.44 -9.73 3.34
N ALA A 217 1.53 -10.71 3.34
CA ALA A 217 0.61 -10.94 2.25
C ALA A 217 -0.63 -10.04 2.42
N GLY A 218 -0.95 -9.27 1.38
CA GLY A 218 -2.12 -8.39 1.37
C GLY A 218 -3.10 -8.74 0.26
N ILE A 219 -4.38 -8.41 0.47
CA ILE A 219 -5.43 -8.60 -0.52
C ILE A 219 -6.62 -7.68 -0.25
N LEU A 220 -7.39 -7.38 -1.29
CA LEU A 220 -8.72 -6.77 -1.15
C LEU A 220 -9.70 -7.79 -0.54
N ALA A 221 -10.38 -7.42 0.55
CA ALA A 221 -11.45 -8.19 1.17
C ALA A 221 -12.64 -7.25 1.44
N LEU A 222 -13.80 -7.57 0.87
CA LEU A 222 -15.00 -6.73 0.95
C LEU A 222 -16.00 -7.24 1.98
N THR A 223 -15.80 -8.47 2.46
CA THR A 223 -16.65 -9.13 3.46
C THR A 223 -15.79 -9.80 4.52
N LEU A 224 -16.38 -10.06 5.68
CA LEU A 224 -15.72 -10.79 6.76
C LEU A 224 -15.37 -12.24 6.34
N ASP A 225 -16.23 -12.87 5.55
CA ASP A 225 -16.00 -14.23 5.06
C ASP A 225 -14.79 -14.30 4.11
N GLU A 226 -14.61 -13.27 3.27
CA GLU A 226 -13.40 -13.14 2.44
C GLU A 226 -12.16 -12.92 3.30
N GLU A 227 -12.23 -12.02 4.30
CA GLU A 227 -11.12 -11.79 5.23
C GLU A 227 -10.70 -13.08 5.94
N GLN A 228 -11.66 -13.85 6.47
CA GLN A 228 -11.39 -15.12 7.15
C GLN A 228 -10.78 -16.16 6.21
N ARG A 229 -11.29 -16.27 5.00
CA ARG A 229 -10.78 -17.18 3.96
C ARG A 229 -9.35 -16.84 3.59
N TYR A 230 -9.08 -15.58 3.29
CA TYR A 230 -7.75 -15.13 2.88
C TYR A 230 -6.75 -15.16 4.05
N ALA A 231 -7.21 -14.95 5.28
CA ALA A 231 -6.39 -15.15 6.47
C ALA A 231 -5.94 -16.60 6.61
N ALA A 232 -6.84 -17.57 6.33
CA ALA A 232 -6.49 -18.99 6.33
C ALA A 232 -5.44 -19.35 5.25
N TRP A 233 -5.34 -18.55 4.17
CA TRP A 233 -4.32 -18.68 3.12
C TRP A 233 -3.05 -17.87 3.38
N GLY A 234 -2.94 -17.21 4.54
CA GLY A 234 -1.75 -16.52 4.99
C GLY A 234 -1.77 -14.99 4.84
N ALA A 235 -2.88 -14.40 4.37
CA ALA A 235 -3.00 -12.94 4.34
C ALA A 235 -3.16 -12.37 5.75
N ARG A 236 -2.57 -11.20 5.98
CA ARG A 236 -2.74 -10.43 7.22
C ARG A 236 -2.80 -8.91 7.00
N PHE A 237 -2.83 -8.49 5.76
CA PHE A 237 -3.13 -7.13 5.33
C PHE A 237 -4.38 -7.15 4.45
N PHE A 238 -5.49 -6.66 4.98
CA PHE A 238 -6.79 -6.63 4.30
C PHE A 238 -7.14 -5.20 3.93
N ALA A 239 -7.50 -4.98 2.68
CA ALA A 239 -7.93 -3.67 2.21
C ALA A 239 -9.41 -3.69 1.81
N THR A 240 -10.06 -2.55 1.97
CA THR A 240 -11.36 -2.25 1.38
C THR A 240 -11.28 -0.95 0.59
N VAL A 241 -12.38 -0.49 0.00
CA VAL A 241 -12.39 0.67 -0.91
C VAL A 241 -13.41 1.70 -0.44
N THR A 242 -12.97 2.95 -0.23
CA THR A 242 -13.81 4.07 0.24
C THR A 242 -15.05 4.27 -0.61
N THR A 243 -14.91 4.31 -1.94
CA THR A 243 -16.03 4.54 -2.85
C THR A 243 -17.08 3.44 -2.75
N GLY A 244 -16.67 2.17 -2.57
CA GLY A 244 -17.58 1.05 -2.39
C GLY A 244 -18.39 1.15 -1.09
N LEU A 245 -17.74 1.55 0.01
CA LEU A 245 -18.40 1.76 1.30
C LEU A 245 -19.42 2.90 1.23
N ILE A 246 -19.03 4.05 0.67
CA ILE A 246 -19.90 5.23 0.54
C ILE A 246 -21.08 4.92 -0.39
N MET A 247 -20.85 4.31 -1.54
CA MET A 247 -21.92 3.96 -2.48
C MET A 247 -22.91 2.95 -1.89
N ARG A 248 -22.46 2.02 -1.08
CA ARG A 248 -23.35 1.10 -0.35
C ARG A 248 -24.21 1.87 0.62
N ALA A 249 -23.62 2.74 1.46
CA ALA A 249 -24.37 3.57 2.41
C ALA A 249 -25.39 4.50 1.71
N PHE A 250 -25.02 5.09 0.57
CA PHE A 250 -25.94 5.92 -0.21
C PHE A 250 -27.10 5.12 -0.80
N LYS A 251 -26.84 3.93 -1.34
CA LYS A 251 -27.90 3.06 -1.87
C LYS A 251 -28.87 2.63 -0.77
N ASP A 252 -28.34 2.23 0.39
CA ASP A 252 -29.17 1.86 1.55
C ASP A 252 -30.06 3.03 2.00
N ALA A 253 -29.49 4.23 2.10
CA ALA A 253 -30.22 5.43 2.46
C ALA A 253 -31.29 5.81 1.40
N ALA A 254 -30.97 5.73 0.12
CA ALA A 254 -31.89 6.02 -0.98
C ALA A 254 -33.06 5.03 -1.05
N GLN A 255 -32.89 3.81 -0.57
CA GLN A 255 -33.92 2.79 -0.47
C GLN A 255 -34.73 2.86 0.84
N GLY A 256 -34.53 3.91 1.66
CA GLY A 256 -35.24 4.12 2.92
C GLY A 256 -34.60 3.43 4.13
N GLY A 257 -33.44 2.83 3.98
CA GLY A 257 -32.62 2.36 5.08
C GLY A 257 -32.16 3.55 5.95
N ARG A 258 -32.38 3.47 7.25
CA ARG A 258 -31.92 4.50 8.20
C ARG A 258 -30.88 3.86 9.12
N ALA A 259 -29.61 4.10 8.85
CA ALA A 259 -28.60 3.89 9.87
C ALA A 259 -28.91 4.81 11.05
N LYS A 260 -28.96 4.29 12.27
CA LYS A 260 -28.92 5.15 13.46
C LYS A 260 -27.57 5.86 13.44
N LEU A 261 -27.60 7.17 13.31
CA LEU A 261 -26.46 8.02 13.55
C LEU A 261 -26.48 8.31 15.06
N ASP A 262 -25.56 7.72 15.78
CA ASP A 262 -25.28 8.11 17.18
C ASP A 262 -24.35 9.32 17.09
N TYR A 263 -24.90 10.51 17.37
CA TYR A 263 -24.14 11.74 17.50
C TYR A 263 -23.69 11.93 18.95
#